data_27698fe94999d8b1d514b16d137406a5
#
_entry.id   27698fe94999d8b1d514b16d137406a5
#
_cell.length_a   1.000
_cell.length_b   1.000
_cell.length_c   1.000
_cell.angle_alpha   90.00
_cell.angle_beta   90.00
_cell.angle_gamma   90.00
#
_symmetry.space_group_name_H-M   'P 1'
#
loop_
_entity.id
_entity.type
_entity.pdbx_description
1 polymer ?
#
loop_
_entity_poly.entity_id
_entity_poly.type
_entity_poly.pdbx_seq_one_letter_code
_entity_poly.pdbx_strand_id
1 'polypeptide(L)'
;RVGEVTDDVVSTAPDGRRMLRIEARNAEVPIERKPPWIKTTLRTGPEFNRISGMVKSEGLHTVCQEAGCPNIYECWEDAEATFLIGGSQCSRRCDFCQIDTGRPDPLDRDEPRRVAESVATMGLKYATVTGVARDDLPDEGAWLYAETVRQIHQLNPGTGVEVLIPDFSAKPDLLGQVFDAAPEVLAHNLETVPRIFKRIRPAFRYERSLDVISQARAAGLVTKSNLILGMGEEIDEVHEALRDLHQAGCDLVTITQYLRPSPRHHPVTRWVKPEEFVDLAAYATEIGFAGVMSGPLVRSSYRAGRLHAQALEARAAGTRATIVTGGATA
;
A
#
# COMPACT_ATOMS: atom_id res chain seq x y z
N ARG A 1 -47.10 11.62 -27.53
CA ARG A 1 -46.43 10.54 -26.77
C ARG A 1 -44.95 10.80 -26.85
N VAL A 2 -44.40 11.35 -25.78
CA VAL A 2 -42.95 11.51 -25.60
C VAL A 2 -42.44 10.14 -25.11
N GLY A 3 -41.56 9.52 -25.89
CA GLY A 3 -40.92 8.25 -25.53
C GLY A 3 -40.03 8.48 -24.33
N GLU A 4 -40.22 7.66 -23.28
CA GLU A 4 -39.28 7.50 -22.20
C GLU A 4 -37.96 6.98 -22.78
N VAL A 5 -36.93 7.81 -22.76
CA VAL A 5 -35.55 7.37 -22.88
C VAL A 5 -35.22 6.73 -21.53
N THR A 6 -35.28 5.43 -21.45
CA THR A 6 -34.70 4.70 -20.34
C THR A 6 -33.18 4.82 -20.47
N ASP A 7 -32.58 5.66 -19.64
CA ASP A 7 -31.15 5.69 -19.39
C ASP A 7 -30.72 4.34 -18.79
N ASP A 8 -30.44 3.36 -19.64
CA ASP A 8 -29.62 2.22 -19.29
C ASP A 8 -28.17 2.71 -19.14
N VAL A 9 -27.92 3.40 -18.02
CA VAL A 9 -26.55 3.74 -17.58
C VAL A 9 -25.78 2.43 -17.48
N VAL A 10 -24.70 2.34 -18.23
CA VAL A 10 -23.79 1.20 -18.33
C VAL A 10 -23.47 0.63 -16.94
N SER A 11 -24.19 -0.42 -16.58
CA SER A 11 -24.10 -1.07 -15.26
C SER A 11 -23.04 -2.18 -15.21
N THR A 12 -22.12 -2.20 -16.17
CA THR A 12 -21.11 -3.25 -16.34
C THR A 12 -19.70 -2.72 -16.03
N ALA A 13 -18.95 -3.45 -15.22
CA ALA A 13 -17.54 -3.19 -14.97
C ALA A 13 -16.68 -3.65 -16.18
N PRO A 14 -15.40 -3.21 -16.30
CA PRO A 14 -14.54 -3.58 -17.42
C PRO A 14 -14.36 -5.10 -17.65
N ASP A 15 -14.50 -5.89 -16.59
CA ASP A 15 -14.46 -7.37 -16.61
C ASP A 15 -15.78 -8.01 -17.04
N GLY A 16 -16.79 -7.23 -17.45
CA GLY A 16 -18.09 -7.69 -17.92
C GLY A 16 -19.10 -8.02 -16.79
N ARG A 17 -18.71 -7.98 -15.52
CA ARG A 17 -19.64 -8.19 -14.40
C ARG A 17 -20.55 -6.97 -14.18
N ARG A 18 -21.70 -7.20 -13.57
CA ARG A 18 -22.58 -6.12 -13.13
C ARG A 18 -21.91 -5.31 -12.03
N MET A 19 -21.92 -3.98 -12.15
CA MET A 19 -21.44 -3.07 -11.09
C MET A 19 -22.26 -3.21 -9.81
N LEU A 20 -21.58 -3.11 -8.67
CA LEU A 20 -22.22 -2.99 -7.37
C LEU A 20 -22.94 -1.64 -7.26
N ARG A 21 -23.97 -1.53 -6.43
CA ARG A 21 -24.69 -0.26 -6.21
C ARG A 21 -23.79 0.91 -5.83
N ILE A 22 -22.73 0.64 -5.06
CA ILE A 22 -21.77 1.65 -4.66
C ILE A 22 -20.91 2.09 -5.85
N GLU A 23 -20.51 1.17 -6.72
CA GLU A 23 -19.74 1.47 -7.93
C GLU A 23 -20.56 2.30 -8.93
N ALA A 24 -21.83 1.95 -9.12
CA ALA A 24 -22.75 2.71 -9.96
C ALA A 24 -22.92 4.14 -9.43
N ARG A 25 -23.15 4.30 -8.12
CA ARG A 25 -23.24 5.63 -7.49
C ARG A 25 -21.95 6.44 -7.64
N ASN A 26 -20.80 5.81 -7.44
CA ASN A 26 -19.52 6.48 -7.62
C ASN A 26 -19.36 6.95 -9.07
N ALA A 27 -19.79 6.14 -10.05
CA ALA A 27 -19.65 6.46 -11.47
C ALA A 27 -20.46 7.71 -11.92
N GLU A 28 -21.50 8.11 -11.16
CA GLU A 28 -22.24 9.34 -11.40
C GLU A 28 -21.41 10.62 -11.14
N VAL A 29 -20.32 10.50 -10.34
CA VAL A 29 -19.44 11.61 -10.02
C VAL A 29 -18.31 11.71 -11.05
N PRO A 30 -18.17 12.81 -11.79
CA PRO A 30 -17.10 12.99 -12.77
C PRO A 30 -15.70 12.89 -12.14
N ILE A 31 -14.72 12.46 -12.93
CA ILE A 31 -13.30 12.52 -12.54
C ILE A 31 -12.81 13.95 -12.80
N GLU A 32 -12.43 14.63 -11.73
CA GLU A 32 -11.86 15.96 -11.82
C GLU A 32 -10.42 15.95 -12.33
N ARG A 33 -10.02 17.07 -12.95
CA ARG A 33 -8.62 17.28 -13.36
C ARG A 33 -7.74 17.39 -12.12
N LYS A 34 -6.63 16.64 -12.11
CA LYS A 34 -5.61 16.74 -11.05
C LYS A 34 -5.02 18.16 -10.97
N PRO A 35 -4.81 18.69 -9.75
CA PRO A 35 -4.18 19.99 -9.57
C PRO A 35 -2.72 20.01 -10.02
N PRO A 36 -2.12 21.20 -10.22
CA PRO A 36 -0.76 21.34 -10.75
C PRO A 36 0.32 20.66 -9.92
N TRP A 37 0.13 20.52 -8.60
CA TRP A 37 1.10 19.88 -7.71
C TRP A 37 1.06 18.34 -7.73
N ILE A 38 0.06 17.74 -8.38
CA ILE A 38 0.01 16.30 -8.64
C ILE A 38 0.67 16.03 -10.00
N LYS A 39 1.98 16.21 -10.06
CA LYS A 39 2.77 15.97 -11.28
C LYS A 39 3.99 15.11 -10.95
N THR A 40 4.21 14.07 -11.75
CA THR A 40 5.42 13.25 -11.70
C THR A 40 6.46 13.83 -12.64
N THR A 41 7.69 13.93 -12.17
CA THR A 41 8.84 14.24 -13.01
C THR A 41 9.46 12.92 -13.47
N LEU A 42 9.50 12.71 -14.79
CA LEU A 42 10.15 11.55 -15.38
C LEU A 42 11.67 11.75 -15.31
N ARG A 43 12.35 11.00 -14.45
CA ARG A 43 13.80 10.96 -14.36
C ARG A 43 14.25 9.51 -14.45
N THR A 44 14.91 9.13 -15.55
CA THR A 44 15.47 7.80 -15.72
C THR A 44 16.96 7.85 -15.44
N GLY A 45 17.41 7.10 -14.45
CA GLY A 45 18.82 6.89 -14.15
C GLY A 45 19.33 5.54 -14.67
N PRO A 46 20.61 5.22 -14.45
CA PRO A 46 21.22 3.98 -14.89
C PRO A 46 20.57 2.72 -14.30
N GLU A 47 20.25 2.74 -13.00
CA GLU A 47 19.61 1.59 -12.33
C GLU A 47 18.18 1.38 -12.84
N PHE A 48 17.40 2.45 -13.00
CA PHE A 48 16.06 2.34 -13.60
C PHE A 48 16.13 1.70 -14.98
N ASN A 49 17.06 2.13 -15.84
CA ASN A 49 17.21 1.60 -17.20
C ASN A 49 17.62 0.11 -17.17
N ARG A 50 18.53 -0.27 -16.26
CA ARG A 50 18.95 -1.65 -16.05
C ARG A 50 17.76 -2.53 -15.64
N ILE A 51 17.06 -2.16 -14.57
CA ILE A 51 15.90 -2.91 -14.06
C ILE A 51 14.79 -2.97 -15.11
N SER A 52 14.47 -1.86 -15.77
CA SER A 52 13.45 -1.81 -16.83
C SER A 52 13.78 -2.72 -18.01
N GLY A 53 15.06 -2.79 -18.39
CA GLY A 53 15.56 -3.73 -19.39
C GLY A 53 15.36 -5.18 -18.99
N MET A 54 15.75 -5.54 -17.78
CA MET A 54 15.63 -6.89 -17.22
C MET A 54 14.16 -7.34 -17.12
N VAL A 55 13.30 -6.47 -16.57
CA VAL A 55 11.85 -6.77 -16.44
C VAL A 55 11.24 -7.07 -17.81
N LYS A 56 11.65 -6.34 -18.86
CA LYS A 56 11.15 -6.59 -20.23
C LYS A 56 11.73 -7.87 -20.84
N SER A 57 13.03 -8.13 -20.68
CA SER A 57 13.68 -9.30 -21.29
C SER A 57 13.26 -10.61 -20.64
N GLU A 58 13.05 -10.61 -19.33
CA GLU A 58 12.70 -11.79 -18.54
C GLU A 58 11.19 -11.96 -18.33
N GLY A 59 10.37 -11.02 -18.81
CA GLY A 59 8.91 -11.06 -18.64
C GLY A 59 8.45 -11.00 -17.19
N LEU A 60 9.15 -10.24 -16.35
CA LEU A 60 8.82 -10.10 -14.92
C LEU A 60 7.62 -9.18 -14.70
N HIS A 61 6.87 -9.43 -13.63
CA HIS A 61 5.68 -8.68 -13.26
C HIS A 61 5.90 -7.92 -11.96
N THR A 62 5.67 -6.60 -11.98
CA THR A 62 5.75 -5.75 -10.79
C THR A 62 4.51 -4.88 -10.67
N VAL A 63 4.03 -4.67 -9.44
CA VAL A 63 2.96 -3.70 -9.16
C VAL A 63 3.34 -2.30 -9.65
N CYS A 64 4.63 -1.97 -9.61
CA CYS A 64 5.13 -0.67 -10.06
C CYS A 64 4.77 -0.37 -11.51
N GLN A 65 4.83 -1.37 -12.40
CA GLN A 65 4.43 -1.23 -13.82
C GLN A 65 2.93 -1.38 -14.01
N GLU A 66 2.33 -2.43 -13.45
CA GLU A 66 0.92 -2.77 -13.66
C GLU A 66 -0.03 -1.70 -13.12
N ALA A 67 0.32 -1.09 -11.98
CA ALA A 67 -0.44 0.01 -11.41
C ALA A 67 -0.05 1.40 -11.96
N GLY A 68 0.89 1.49 -12.91
CA GLY A 68 1.36 2.76 -13.45
C GLY A 68 1.87 3.70 -12.35
N CYS A 69 2.66 3.16 -11.41
CA CYS A 69 3.08 3.89 -10.23
C CYS A 69 3.90 5.14 -10.61
N PRO A 70 3.54 6.36 -10.14
CA PRO A 70 4.26 7.57 -10.47
C PRO A 70 5.71 7.59 -9.95
N ASN A 71 6.02 6.76 -8.97
CA ASN A 71 7.31 6.73 -8.28
C ASN A 71 8.27 5.65 -8.79
N ILE A 72 7.89 4.90 -9.83
CA ILE A 72 8.68 3.79 -10.37
C ILE A 72 10.12 4.21 -10.72
N TYR A 73 10.30 5.42 -11.22
CA TYR A 73 11.61 5.95 -11.64
C TYR A 73 12.57 6.11 -10.46
N GLU A 74 12.06 6.56 -9.31
CA GLU A 74 12.86 6.79 -8.11
C GLU A 74 13.10 5.51 -7.33
N CYS A 75 12.06 4.67 -7.17
CA CYS A 75 12.20 3.39 -6.47
C CYS A 75 13.16 2.45 -7.20
N TRP A 76 13.04 2.33 -8.52
CA TRP A 76 13.94 1.46 -9.28
C TRP A 76 15.36 2.01 -9.35
N GLU A 77 15.55 3.34 -9.31
CA GLU A 77 16.89 3.91 -9.19
C GLU A 77 17.53 3.59 -7.83
N ASP A 78 16.73 3.45 -6.78
CA ASP A 78 17.16 2.99 -5.46
C ASP A 78 17.32 1.45 -5.39
N ALA A 79 17.05 0.71 -6.47
CA ALA A 79 16.98 -0.75 -6.54
C ALA A 79 15.91 -1.33 -5.58
N GLU A 80 14.75 -0.68 -5.53
CA GLU A 80 13.58 -1.10 -4.77
C GLU A 80 12.39 -1.39 -5.70
N ALA A 81 11.66 -2.47 -5.46
CA ALA A 81 10.45 -2.80 -6.22
C ALA A 81 9.35 -3.40 -5.34
N THR A 82 8.12 -3.36 -5.83
CA THR A 82 6.95 -3.92 -5.16
C THR A 82 6.35 -5.05 -5.99
N PHE A 83 6.12 -6.19 -5.37
CA PHE A 83 5.49 -7.38 -5.95
C PHE A 83 4.07 -7.56 -5.40
N LEU A 84 3.15 -7.99 -6.26
CA LEU A 84 1.80 -8.42 -5.89
C LEU A 84 1.77 -9.95 -5.89
N ILE A 85 1.30 -10.55 -4.80
CA ILE A 85 1.18 -12.00 -4.66
C ILE A 85 -0.27 -12.41 -4.43
N GLY A 86 -0.56 -13.69 -4.65
CA GLY A 86 -1.87 -14.28 -4.41
C GLY A 86 -2.85 -14.20 -5.57
N GLY A 87 -2.37 -13.75 -6.75
CA GLY A 87 -3.16 -13.66 -7.97
C GLY A 87 -3.69 -12.25 -8.26
N SER A 88 -4.57 -12.15 -9.27
CA SER A 88 -5.08 -10.89 -9.82
C SER A 88 -6.40 -10.42 -9.20
N GLN A 89 -7.08 -11.27 -8.43
CA GLN A 89 -8.38 -10.96 -7.81
C GLN A 89 -8.32 -11.05 -6.30
N CYS A 90 -8.93 -10.07 -5.62
CA CYS A 90 -9.01 -9.99 -4.18
C CYS A 90 -10.36 -10.50 -3.68
N SER A 91 -10.38 -11.30 -2.62
CA SER A 91 -11.64 -11.72 -1.96
C SER A 91 -12.35 -10.54 -1.25
N ARG A 92 -11.62 -9.44 -0.99
CA ARG A 92 -12.14 -8.25 -0.30
C ARG A 92 -12.18 -7.05 -1.24
N ARG A 93 -13.15 -6.16 -0.98
CA ARG A 93 -13.28 -4.90 -1.71
C ARG A 93 -12.93 -3.72 -0.83
N CYS A 94 -11.97 -2.92 -1.31
CA CYS A 94 -11.71 -1.57 -0.80
C CYS A 94 -12.10 -0.55 -1.88
N ASP A 95 -12.85 0.50 -1.51
CA ASP A 95 -13.44 1.42 -2.50
C ASP A 95 -12.42 2.34 -3.21
N PHE A 96 -11.19 2.34 -2.74
CA PHE A 96 -10.05 3.06 -3.33
C PHE A 96 -9.11 2.17 -4.16
N CYS A 97 -9.21 0.84 -4.03
CA CYS A 97 -8.21 -0.09 -4.56
C CYS A 97 -8.50 -0.47 -6.01
N GLN A 98 -7.48 -0.40 -6.86
CA GLN A 98 -7.59 -0.74 -8.29
C GLN A 98 -7.74 -2.25 -8.54
N ILE A 99 -7.31 -3.10 -7.60
CA ILE A 99 -7.39 -4.55 -7.73
C ILE A 99 -8.86 -4.99 -7.79
N ASP A 100 -9.17 -5.84 -8.76
CA ASP A 100 -10.50 -6.36 -8.95
C ASP A 100 -10.92 -7.30 -7.82
N THR A 101 -12.17 -7.18 -7.41
CA THR A 101 -12.77 -8.06 -6.41
C THR A 101 -13.47 -9.22 -7.11
N GLY A 102 -13.16 -10.43 -6.67
CA GLY A 102 -13.75 -11.62 -7.26
C GLY A 102 -13.37 -12.89 -6.52
N ARG A 103 -13.57 -14.02 -7.17
CA ARG A 103 -13.08 -15.31 -6.69
C ARG A 103 -11.66 -15.50 -7.20
N PRO A 104 -10.66 -15.52 -6.31
CA PRO A 104 -9.27 -15.74 -6.73
C PRO A 104 -9.08 -17.11 -7.39
N ASP A 105 -8.11 -17.18 -8.29
CA ASP A 105 -7.66 -18.44 -8.86
C ASP A 105 -7.07 -19.38 -7.78
N PRO A 106 -6.93 -20.68 -8.05
CA PRO A 106 -6.25 -21.59 -7.14
C PRO A 106 -4.88 -21.06 -6.73
N LEU A 107 -4.52 -21.28 -5.45
CA LEU A 107 -3.23 -20.82 -4.92
C LEU A 107 -2.06 -21.46 -5.69
N ASP A 108 -1.22 -20.63 -6.25
CA ASP A 108 0.04 -21.06 -6.85
C ASP A 108 1.12 -21.14 -5.78
N ARG A 109 1.49 -22.36 -5.39
CA ARG A 109 2.49 -22.61 -4.35
C ARG A 109 3.92 -22.35 -4.81
N ASP A 110 4.15 -22.18 -6.12
CA ASP A 110 5.46 -21.86 -6.68
C ASP A 110 5.71 -20.35 -6.83
N GLU A 111 4.68 -19.53 -6.60
CA GLU A 111 4.78 -18.07 -6.67
C GLU A 111 5.86 -17.48 -5.74
N PRO A 112 6.02 -17.91 -4.47
CA PRO A 112 7.09 -17.42 -3.59
C PRO A 112 8.50 -17.58 -4.16
N ARG A 113 8.80 -18.74 -4.75
CA ARG A 113 10.08 -19.01 -5.41
C ARG A 113 10.31 -18.06 -6.59
N ARG A 114 9.31 -17.89 -7.46
CA ARG A 114 9.41 -17.00 -8.63
C ARG A 114 9.60 -15.53 -8.23
N VAL A 115 8.95 -15.10 -7.16
CA VAL A 115 9.17 -13.74 -6.62
C VAL A 115 10.62 -13.59 -6.15
N ALA A 116 11.16 -14.56 -5.41
CA ALA A 116 12.54 -14.53 -4.93
C ALA A 116 13.56 -14.54 -6.09
N GLU A 117 13.30 -15.30 -7.15
CA GLU A 117 14.10 -15.30 -8.40
C GLU A 117 14.03 -13.95 -9.12
N SER A 118 12.85 -13.31 -9.13
CA SER A 118 12.69 -11.97 -9.71
C SER A 118 13.49 -10.92 -8.93
N VAL A 119 13.48 -11.00 -7.60
CA VAL A 119 14.30 -10.15 -6.72
C VAL A 119 15.78 -10.31 -7.04
N ALA A 120 16.26 -11.57 -7.19
CA ALA A 120 17.63 -11.87 -7.55
C ALA A 120 18.01 -11.33 -8.92
N THR A 121 17.16 -11.59 -9.93
CA THR A 121 17.36 -11.16 -11.31
C THR A 121 17.43 -9.63 -11.39
N MET A 122 16.52 -8.94 -10.71
CA MET A 122 16.53 -7.47 -10.66
C MET A 122 17.66 -6.89 -9.81
N GLY A 123 18.32 -7.69 -8.97
CA GLY A 123 19.39 -7.26 -8.06
C GLY A 123 18.90 -6.23 -7.04
N LEU A 124 17.72 -6.45 -6.47
CA LEU A 124 17.11 -5.51 -5.55
C LEU A 124 17.82 -5.47 -4.20
N LYS A 125 17.92 -4.27 -3.64
CA LYS A 125 18.39 -4.05 -2.27
C LYS A 125 17.25 -4.13 -1.26
N TYR A 126 16.03 -3.82 -1.72
CA TYR A 126 14.83 -3.85 -0.90
C TYR A 126 13.62 -4.26 -1.72
N ALA A 127 12.88 -5.23 -1.23
CA ALA A 127 11.67 -5.76 -1.86
C ALA A 127 10.45 -5.49 -0.98
N THR A 128 9.43 -4.83 -1.51
CA THR A 128 8.13 -4.77 -0.85
C THR A 128 7.23 -5.84 -1.46
N VAL A 129 6.63 -6.66 -0.60
CA VAL A 129 5.67 -7.69 -0.99
C VAL A 129 4.30 -7.28 -0.48
N THR A 130 3.34 -7.12 -1.38
CA THR A 130 1.92 -6.97 -1.04
C THR A 130 1.11 -8.04 -1.74
N GLY A 131 -0.13 -8.23 -1.37
CA GLY A 131 -0.95 -9.25 -2.02
C GLY A 131 -2.43 -8.99 -1.90
N VAL A 132 -3.18 -9.78 -2.63
CA VAL A 132 -4.63 -9.81 -2.51
C VAL A 132 -5.05 -10.55 -1.24
N ALA A 133 -6.20 -10.20 -0.67
CA ALA A 133 -6.79 -11.00 0.41
C ALA A 133 -7.31 -12.34 -0.15
N ARG A 134 -7.08 -13.40 0.60
CA ARG A 134 -7.38 -14.79 0.25
C ARG A 134 -8.27 -15.45 1.31
N ASP A 135 -9.39 -14.79 1.66
CA ASP A 135 -10.37 -15.34 2.63
C ASP A 135 -10.98 -16.67 2.17
N ASP A 136 -10.72 -17.06 0.93
CA ASP A 136 -11.07 -18.36 0.35
C ASP A 136 -10.17 -19.51 0.84
N LEU A 137 -9.00 -19.20 1.42
CA LEU A 137 -8.05 -20.17 1.95
C LEU A 137 -8.22 -20.36 3.47
N PRO A 138 -7.95 -21.56 4.00
CA PRO A 138 -8.07 -21.84 5.43
C PRO A 138 -7.19 -20.95 6.32
N ASP A 139 -6.01 -20.56 5.81
CA ASP A 139 -5.04 -19.69 6.47
C ASP A 139 -5.14 -18.22 6.02
N GLU A 140 -6.19 -17.85 5.30
CA GLU A 140 -6.41 -16.51 4.74
C GLU A 140 -5.21 -16.02 3.89
N GLY A 141 -4.32 -16.92 3.46
CA GLY A 141 -3.12 -16.64 2.67
C GLY A 141 -1.86 -16.32 3.50
N ALA A 142 -1.86 -16.52 4.82
CA ALA A 142 -0.71 -16.22 5.68
C ALA A 142 0.55 -16.99 5.27
N TRP A 143 0.42 -18.27 4.91
CA TRP A 143 1.53 -19.09 4.41
C TRP A 143 2.23 -18.43 3.19
N LEU A 144 1.44 -17.90 2.27
CA LEU A 144 1.99 -17.32 1.04
C LEU A 144 2.92 -16.13 1.33
N TYR A 145 2.53 -15.22 2.24
CA TYR A 145 3.37 -14.11 2.67
C TYR A 145 4.62 -14.60 3.39
N ALA A 146 4.45 -15.51 4.36
CA ALA A 146 5.55 -16.06 5.12
C ALA A 146 6.57 -16.78 4.24
N GLU A 147 6.09 -17.61 3.30
CA GLU A 147 6.96 -18.34 2.39
C GLU A 147 7.68 -17.41 1.41
N THR A 148 7.00 -16.36 0.92
CA THR A 148 7.64 -15.38 0.04
C THR A 148 8.81 -14.68 0.75
N VAL A 149 8.64 -14.28 2.01
CA VAL A 149 9.74 -13.68 2.81
C VAL A 149 10.90 -14.67 2.94
N ARG A 150 10.63 -15.91 3.33
CA ARG A 150 11.67 -16.95 3.51
C ARG A 150 12.44 -17.21 2.21
N GLN A 151 11.74 -17.33 1.09
CA GLN A 151 12.36 -17.56 -0.22
C GLN A 151 13.23 -16.38 -0.67
N ILE A 152 12.76 -15.14 -0.42
CA ILE A 152 13.56 -13.94 -0.73
C ILE A 152 14.83 -13.95 0.11
N HIS A 153 14.74 -14.11 1.44
CA HIS A 153 15.92 -14.14 2.32
C HIS A 153 16.88 -15.27 1.98
N GLN A 154 16.36 -16.45 1.64
CA GLN A 154 17.19 -17.60 1.28
C GLN A 154 17.98 -17.38 0.00
N LEU A 155 17.34 -16.85 -1.04
CA LEU A 155 17.95 -16.67 -2.36
C LEU A 155 18.73 -15.37 -2.48
N ASN A 156 18.37 -14.34 -1.70
CA ASN A 156 18.92 -12.99 -1.77
C ASN A 156 19.42 -12.52 -0.40
N PRO A 157 20.50 -13.10 0.14
CA PRO A 157 21.05 -12.67 1.41
C PRO A 157 21.42 -11.19 1.39
N GLY A 158 20.88 -10.41 2.35
CA GLY A 158 21.09 -8.96 2.45
C GLY A 158 20.09 -8.09 1.74
N THR A 159 19.11 -8.64 1.02
CA THR A 159 17.95 -7.90 0.55
C THR A 159 16.95 -7.74 1.69
N GLY A 160 16.60 -6.48 2.04
CA GLY A 160 15.54 -6.21 3.02
C GLY A 160 14.15 -6.48 2.43
N VAL A 161 13.23 -6.97 3.27
CA VAL A 161 11.86 -7.30 2.87
C VAL A 161 10.84 -6.57 3.74
N GLU A 162 9.97 -5.79 3.09
CA GLU A 162 8.75 -5.27 3.71
C GLU A 162 7.55 -6.07 3.22
N VAL A 163 6.70 -6.53 4.13
CA VAL A 163 5.44 -7.15 3.75
C VAL A 163 4.26 -6.27 4.14
N LEU A 164 3.39 -5.96 3.17
CA LEU A 164 2.12 -5.30 3.39
C LEU A 164 1.00 -6.34 3.34
N ILE A 165 0.50 -6.71 4.51
CA ILE A 165 -0.44 -7.81 4.71
C ILE A 165 -1.89 -7.35 4.84
N PRO A 166 -2.91 -8.19 4.50
CA PRO A 166 -4.26 -8.05 5.00
C PRO A 166 -4.28 -8.30 6.52
N ASP A 167 -5.45 -8.21 7.15
CA ASP A 167 -5.53 -8.35 8.61
C ASP A 167 -5.56 -9.80 9.11
N PHE A 168 -5.66 -10.81 8.24
CA PHE A 168 -5.82 -12.23 8.60
C PHE A 168 -6.80 -12.43 9.77
N SER A 169 -7.88 -11.65 9.78
CA SER A 169 -8.88 -11.60 10.86
C SER A 169 -8.29 -11.33 12.25
N ALA A 170 -7.06 -10.79 12.33
CA ALA A 170 -6.20 -10.60 13.50
C ALA A 170 -5.97 -11.89 14.32
N LYS A 171 -6.02 -13.05 13.67
CA LYS A 171 -5.76 -14.34 14.32
C LYS A 171 -4.27 -14.48 14.64
N PRO A 172 -3.88 -14.66 15.92
CA PRO A 172 -2.47 -14.70 16.30
C PRO A 172 -1.67 -15.82 15.64
N ASP A 173 -2.29 -16.97 15.40
CA ASP A 173 -1.67 -18.13 14.72
C ASP A 173 -1.39 -17.87 13.23
N LEU A 174 -2.21 -17.08 12.56
CA LEU A 174 -1.99 -16.70 11.18
C LEU A 174 -0.97 -15.56 11.06
N LEU A 175 -1.10 -14.53 11.90
CA LEU A 175 -0.12 -13.45 11.98
C LEU A 175 1.26 -13.97 12.37
N GLY A 176 1.32 -14.89 13.33
CA GLY A 176 2.56 -15.52 13.80
C GLY A 176 3.35 -16.19 12.67
N GLN A 177 2.69 -16.82 11.70
CA GLN A 177 3.38 -17.41 10.55
C GLN A 177 4.20 -16.39 9.77
N VAL A 178 3.66 -15.17 9.60
CA VAL A 178 4.35 -14.07 8.90
C VAL A 178 5.41 -13.45 9.80
N PHE A 179 5.15 -13.30 11.10
CA PHE A 179 6.12 -12.77 12.06
C PHE A 179 7.35 -13.66 12.17
N ASP A 180 7.16 -14.98 12.20
CA ASP A 180 8.23 -15.98 12.25
C ASP A 180 9.09 -16.01 10.98
N ALA A 181 8.59 -15.49 9.86
CA ALA A 181 9.38 -15.32 8.65
C ALA A 181 10.36 -14.13 8.74
N ALA A 182 10.21 -13.30 9.79
CA ALA A 182 11.10 -12.21 10.17
C ALA A 182 11.32 -11.16 9.04
N PRO A 183 10.27 -10.57 8.45
CA PRO A 183 10.46 -9.45 7.53
C PRO A 183 11.09 -8.27 8.27
N GLU A 184 11.89 -7.45 7.58
CA GLU A 184 12.49 -6.23 8.14
C GLU A 184 11.42 -5.21 8.55
N VAL A 185 10.30 -5.15 7.80
CA VAL A 185 9.15 -4.30 8.13
C VAL A 185 7.87 -5.08 7.89
N LEU A 186 7.00 -5.09 8.89
CA LEU A 186 5.62 -5.52 8.74
C LEU A 186 4.72 -4.32 8.58
N ALA A 187 4.09 -4.20 7.42
CA ALA A 187 3.13 -3.16 7.13
C ALA A 187 1.69 -3.71 7.15
N HIS A 188 0.80 -2.99 7.82
CA HIS A 188 -0.63 -3.13 7.69
C HIS A 188 -1.28 -1.73 7.66
N ASN A 189 -1.87 -1.40 6.53
CA ASN A 189 -2.38 -0.06 6.32
C ASN A 189 -3.74 0.14 6.98
N LEU A 190 -3.89 1.22 7.73
CA LEU A 190 -5.17 1.69 8.29
C LEU A 190 -6.02 2.35 7.20
N GLU A 191 -5.39 3.09 6.32
CA GLU A 191 -5.89 3.75 5.12
C GLU A 191 -6.78 4.97 5.37
N THR A 192 -7.68 4.94 6.35
CA THR A 192 -8.60 6.06 6.60
C THR A 192 -9.09 6.10 8.06
N VAL A 193 -9.87 7.12 8.38
CA VAL A 193 -10.37 7.44 9.72
C VAL A 193 -11.64 6.67 10.09
N PRO A 194 -11.98 6.50 11.39
CA PRO A 194 -13.09 5.66 11.86
C PRO A 194 -14.44 5.97 11.19
N ARG A 195 -14.81 7.25 11.07
CA ARG A 195 -16.13 7.68 10.57
C ARG A 195 -16.44 7.15 9.17
N ILE A 196 -15.46 7.10 8.29
CA ILE A 196 -15.64 6.65 6.91
C ILE A 196 -15.09 5.24 6.64
N PHE A 197 -14.46 4.62 7.64
CA PHE A 197 -13.74 3.34 7.51
C PHE A 197 -14.60 2.24 6.88
N LYS A 198 -15.79 1.99 7.44
CA LYS A 198 -16.68 0.93 6.94
C LYS A 198 -17.15 1.15 5.50
N ARG A 199 -17.27 2.42 5.06
CA ARG A 199 -17.61 2.76 3.68
C ARG A 199 -16.45 2.46 2.74
N ILE A 200 -15.24 2.82 3.15
CA ILE A 200 -14.03 2.73 2.33
C ILE A 200 -13.45 1.31 2.32
N ARG A 201 -13.48 0.63 3.49
CA ARG A 201 -12.93 -0.72 3.71
C ARG A 201 -13.95 -1.66 4.36
N PRO A 202 -15.04 -2.03 3.68
CA PRO A 202 -16.18 -2.73 4.29
C PRO A 202 -15.85 -4.10 4.88
N ALA A 203 -14.82 -4.78 4.38
CA ALA A 203 -14.37 -6.10 4.86
C ALA A 203 -13.36 -6.04 6.02
N PHE A 204 -12.88 -4.84 6.35
CA PHE A 204 -11.94 -4.61 7.44
C PHE A 204 -12.63 -3.94 8.63
N ARG A 205 -11.93 -3.86 9.77
CA ARG A 205 -12.35 -3.13 10.96
C ARG A 205 -11.21 -2.27 11.46
N TYR A 206 -11.51 -1.05 11.89
CA TYR A 206 -10.52 -0.07 12.33
C TYR A 206 -9.69 -0.61 13.51
N GLU A 207 -10.36 -1.05 14.57
CA GLU A 207 -9.74 -1.58 15.78
C GLU A 207 -8.93 -2.85 15.50
N ARG A 208 -9.41 -3.70 14.59
CA ARG A 208 -8.70 -4.92 14.16
C ARG A 208 -7.43 -4.58 13.39
N SER A 209 -7.45 -3.51 12.61
CA SER A 209 -6.24 -3.05 11.91
C SER A 209 -5.18 -2.52 12.89
N LEU A 210 -5.59 -1.85 13.96
CA LEU A 210 -4.69 -1.42 15.05
C LEU A 210 -4.15 -2.64 15.82
N ASP A 211 -4.99 -3.65 16.08
CA ASP A 211 -4.58 -4.88 16.76
C ASP A 211 -3.49 -5.65 15.99
N VAL A 212 -3.58 -5.73 14.66
CA VAL A 212 -2.52 -6.31 13.81
C VAL A 212 -1.17 -5.61 14.03
N ILE A 213 -1.16 -4.28 14.08
CA ILE A 213 0.04 -3.49 14.35
C ILE A 213 0.57 -3.79 15.75
N SER A 214 -0.31 -3.84 16.76
CA SER A 214 0.06 -4.13 18.15
C SER A 214 0.68 -5.52 18.31
N GLN A 215 0.10 -6.54 17.67
CA GLN A 215 0.64 -7.90 17.67
C GLN A 215 2.02 -7.98 17.00
N ALA A 216 2.19 -7.33 15.84
CA ALA A 216 3.47 -7.28 15.15
C ALA A 216 4.55 -6.56 15.99
N ARG A 217 4.18 -5.47 16.66
CA ARG A 217 5.07 -4.76 17.57
C ARG A 217 5.47 -5.62 18.77
N ALA A 218 4.52 -6.34 19.35
CA ALA A 218 4.77 -7.25 20.46
C ALA A 218 5.70 -8.42 20.05
N ALA A 219 5.65 -8.84 18.78
CA ALA A 219 6.58 -9.81 18.21
C ALA A 219 7.99 -9.23 17.91
N GLY A 220 8.22 -7.92 18.14
CA GLY A 220 9.53 -7.28 17.99
C GLY A 220 9.80 -6.70 16.60
N LEU A 221 8.86 -6.78 15.66
CA LEU A 221 9.02 -6.30 14.31
C LEU A 221 9.02 -4.75 14.24
N VAL A 222 9.64 -4.21 13.20
CA VAL A 222 9.40 -2.82 12.80
C VAL A 222 8.04 -2.77 12.11
N THR A 223 7.17 -1.90 12.57
CA THR A 223 5.79 -1.81 12.10
C THR A 223 5.56 -0.57 11.26
N LYS A 224 4.70 -0.69 10.26
CA LYS A 224 4.38 0.40 9.34
C LYS A 224 2.89 0.46 9.02
N SER A 225 2.38 1.68 8.81
CA SER A 225 1.01 1.90 8.33
C SER A 225 0.94 3.05 7.33
N ASN A 226 -0.21 3.22 6.70
CA ASN A 226 -0.47 4.28 5.74
C ASN A 226 -1.84 4.91 5.97
N LEU A 227 -1.94 6.23 5.75
CA LEU A 227 -3.19 6.97 5.65
C LEU A 227 -3.31 7.59 4.25
N ILE A 228 -4.47 7.41 3.63
CA ILE A 228 -4.82 8.00 2.33
C ILE A 228 -5.79 9.14 2.58
N LEU A 229 -5.42 10.34 2.14
CA LEU A 229 -6.19 11.55 2.33
C LEU A 229 -6.95 11.96 1.05
N GLY A 230 -8.06 12.67 1.23
CA GLY A 230 -8.91 13.15 0.15
C GLY A 230 -10.12 12.26 -0.14
N MET A 231 -10.46 11.36 0.80
CA MET A 231 -11.64 10.49 0.72
C MET A 231 -12.83 10.98 1.57
N GLY A 232 -12.70 12.14 2.23
CA GLY A 232 -13.76 12.77 3.04
C GLY A 232 -13.49 12.77 4.55
N GLU A 233 -12.26 12.49 4.96
CA GLU A 233 -11.77 12.69 6.32
C GLU A 233 -11.61 14.18 6.66
N GLU A 234 -11.76 14.52 7.93
CA GLU A 234 -11.43 15.84 8.48
C GLU A 234 -10.04 15.80 9.13
N ILE A 235 -9.36 16.95 9.20
CA ILE A 235 -7.97 17.01 9.68
C ILE A 235 -7.81 16.52 11.13
N ASP A 236 -8.75 16.83 12.00
CA ASP A 236 -8.73 16.39 13.40
C ASP A 236 -8.87 14.88 13.52
N GLU A 237 -9.66 14.25 12.64
CA GLU A 237 -9.79 12.79 12.55
C GLU A 237 -8.48 12.13 12.09
N VAL A 238 -7.73 12.80 11.19
CA VAL A 238 -6.40 12.32 10.76
C VAL A 238 -5.40 12.39 11.91
N HIS A 239 -5.41 13.47 12.69
CA HIS A 239 -4.58 13.58 13.89
C HIS A 239 -4.92 12.49 14.92
N GLU A 240 -6.20 12.16 15.10
CA GLU A 240 -6.64 11.08 15.97
C GLU A 240 -6.15 9.72 15.47
N ALA A 241 -6.33 9.42 14.18
CA ALA A 241 -5.85 8.19 13.57
C ALA A 241 -4.31 8.02 13.66
N LEU A 242 -3.55 9.11 13.57
CA LEU A 242 -2.11 9.09 13.79
C LEU A 242 -1.77 8.75 15.25
N ARG A 243 -2.49 9.33 16.22
CA ARG A 243 -2.33 8.97 17.65
C ARG A 243 -2.66 7.50 17.91
N ASP A 244 -3.77 7.01 17.35
CA ASP A 244 -4.19 5.61 17.50
C ASP A 244 -3.12 4.65 16.94
N LEU A 245 -2.58 4.94 15.75
CA LEU A 245 -1.49 4.16 15.15
C LEU A 245 -0.24 4.18 16.04
N HIS A 246 0.17 5.34 16.53
CA HIS A 246 1.32 5.47 17.41
C HIS A 246 1.12 4.69 18.73
N GLN A 247 -0.07 4.79 19.35
CA GLN A 247 -0.41 4.04 20.56
C GLN A 247 -0.44 2.53 20.31
N ALA A 248 -0.87 2.09 19.14
CA ALA A 248 -0.81 0.68 18.73
C ALA A 248 0.64 0.18 18.51
N GLY A 249 1.63 1.07 18.54
CA GLY A 249 3.05 0.72 18.37
C GLY A 249 3.53 0.77 16.92
N CYS A 250 2.88 1.58 16.08
CA CYS A 250 3.35 1.82 14.71
C CYS A 250 4.62 2.67 14.71
N ASP A 251 5.69 2.16 14.11
CA ASP A 251 6.98 2.85 14.03
C ASP A 251 7.06 3.81 12.84
N LEU A 252 6.55 3.38 11.69
CA LEU A 252 6.66 4.06 10.42
C LEU A 252 5.28 4.43 9.87
N VAL A 253 5.12 5.65 9.39
CA VAL A 253 3.86 6.05 8.76
C VAL A 253 4.09 6.74 7.41
N THR A 254 3.26 6.38 6.43
CA THR A 254 3.14 7.12 5.17
C THR A 254 1.79 7.83 5.12
N ILE A 255 1.77 9.06 4.59
CA ILE A 255 0.57 9.88 4.42
C ILE A 255 0.48 10.28 2.96
N THR A 256 -0.60 9.90 2.28
CA THR A 256 -0.66 9.91 0.81
C THR A 256 -1.94 10.58 0.31
N GLN A 257 -1.92 11.15 -0.89
CA GLN A 257 -3.14 11.61 -1.57
C GLN A 257 -3.85 10.46 -2.27
N TYR A 258 -5.15 10.37 -2.08
CA TYR A 258 -6.00 9.49 -2.88
C TYR A 258 -5.99 9.93 -4.36
N LEU A 259 -5.66 8.99 -5.23
CA LEU A 259 -5.80 9.15 -6.68
C LEU A 259 -6.82 8.13 -7.17
N ARG A 260 -7.98 8.60 -7.59
CA ARG A 260 -9.09 7.76 -8.04
C ARG A 260 -8.71 6.94 -9.27
N PRO A 261 -8.71 5.59 -9.20
CA PRO A 261 -8.28 4.75 -10.32
C PRO A 261 -9.23 4.77 -11.52
N SER A 262 -10.54 4.76 -11.28
CA SER A 262 -11.56 4.80 -12.31
C SER A 262 -12.90 5.34 -11.78
N PRO A 263 -13.89 5.63 -12.65
CA PRO A 263 -15.19 6.17 -12.22
C PRO A 263 -15.93 5.29 -11.20
N ARG A 264 -15.73 3.98 -11.21
CA ARG A 264 -16.38 3.06 -10.26
C ARG A 264 -15.85 3.13 -8.82
N HIS A 265 -14.67 3.73 -8.63
CA HIS A 265 -14.04 3.89 -7.32
C HIS A 265 -14.52 5.13 -6.60
N HIS A 266 -14.25 5.20 -5.30
CA HIS A 266 -14.59 6.35 -4.46
C HIS A 266 -14.18 7.67 -5.11
N PRO A 267 -15.06 8.69 -5.17
CA PRO A 267 -14.69 10.01 -5.69
C PRO A 267 -13.60 10.68 -4.83
N VAL A 268 -12.72 11.47 -5.45
CA VAL A 268 -11.86 12.38 -4.69
C VAL A 268 -12.76 13.45 -4.07
N THR A 269 -12.77 13.54 -2.75
CA THR A 269 -13.56 14.54 -2.02
C THR A 269 -12.85 15.87 -1.98
N ARG A 270 -11.53 15.86 -1.83
CA ARG A 270 -10.68 17.05 -1.91
C ARG A 270 -9.25 16.73 -2.35
N TRP A 271 -8.59 17.69 -2.92
CA TRP A 271 -7.18 17.66 -3.19
C TRP A 271 -6.44 18.33 -2.03
N VAL A 272 -5.69 17.54 -1.25
CA VAL A 272 -4.92 18.02 -0.11
C VAL A 272 -3.74 18.84 -0.62
N LYS A 273 -3.50 20.01 -0.03
CA LYS A 273 -2.41 20.88 -0.44
C LYS A 273 -1.05 20.35 0.05
N PRO A 274 0.04 20.63 -0.67
CA PRO A 274 1.39 20.18 -0.25
C PRO A 274 1.75 20.59 1.18
N GLU A 275 1.34 21.80 1.61
CA GLU A 275 1.62 22.34 2.94
C GLU A 275 0.96 21.49 4.05
N GLU A 276 -0.25 21.00 3.83
CA GLU A 276 -0.95 20.14 4.79
C GLU A 276 -0.20 18.81 5.01
N PHE A 277 0.46 18.27 3.98
CA PHE A 277 1.32 17.08 4.12
C PHE A 277 2.56 17.37 4.95
N VAL A 278 3.12 18.58 4.85
CA VAL A 278 4.26 19.01 5.69
C VAL A 278 3.83 19.12 7.14
N ASP A 279 2.68 19.75 7.40
CA ASP A 279 2.13 19.92 8.76
C ASP A 279 1.83 18.56 9.41
N LEU A 280 1.22 17.63 8.67
CA LEU A 280 0.95 16.28 9.13
C LEU A 280 2.23 15.48 9.39
N ALA A 281 3.27 15.65 8.58
CA ALA A 281 4.58 15.03 8.82
C ALA A 281 5.23 15.57 10.09
N ALA A 282 5.16 16.89 10.31
CA ALA A 282 5.66 17.52 11.53
C ALA A 282 4.92 16.99 12.77
N TYR A 283 3.59 16.93 12.72
CA TYR A 283 2.77 16.39 13.78
C TYR A 283 3.08 14.91 14.09
N ALA A 284 3.16 14.05 13.05
CA ALA A 284 3.50 12.64 13.23
C ALA A 284 4.90 12.47 13.86
N THR A 285 5.86 13.30 13.48
CA THR A 285 7.20 13.30 14.08
C THR A 285 7.16 13.75 15.54
N GLU A 286 6.39 14.79 15.85
CA GLU A 286 6.23 15.32 17.21
C GLU A 286 5.64 14.28 18.16
N ILE A 287 4.63 13.52 17.73
CA ILE A 287 4.01 12.47 18.56
C ILE A 287 4.88 11.22 18.69
N GLY A 288 5.98 11.09 17.92
CA GLY A 288 7.02 10.10 18.17
C GLY A 288 7.17 8.97 17.16
N PHE A 289 6.59 9.04 15.94
CA PHE A 289 6.89 8.07 14.90
C PHE A 289 8.38 8.03 14.60
N ALA A 290 8.97 6.84 14.46
CA ALA A 290 10.37 6.65 14.16
C ALA A 290 10.75 7.04 12.71
N GLY A 291 9.78 6.96 11.79
CA GLY A 291 9.94 7.46 10.42
C GLY A 291 8.60 7.89 9.83
N VAL A 292 8.63 9.04 9.13
CA VAL A 292 7.44 9.63 8.50
C VAL A 292 7.74 10.00 7.07
N MET A 293 6.87 9.59 6.16
CA MET A 293 6.92 10.02 4.76
C MET A 293 5.54 10.52 4.34
N SER A 294 5.45 11.79 3.97
CA SER A 294 4.18 12.46 3.70
C SER A 294 4.26 13.28 2.42
N GLY A 295 3.27 13.15 1.56
CA GLY A 295 3.22 13.93 0.32
C GLY A 295 2.19 13.44 -0.68
N PRO A 296 1.81 14.29 -1.65
CA PRO A 296 0.72 14.01 -2.57
C PRO A 296 0.99 12.85 -3.53
N LEU A 297 2.25 12.55 -3.83
CA LEU A 297 2.65 11.43 -4.69
C LEU A 297 3.28 10.25 -3.92
N VAL A 298 3.44 10.37 -2.61
CA VAL A 298 3.87 9.25 -1.76
C VAL A 298 2.93 8.05 -1.91
N ARG A 299 3.47 6.85 -1.83
CA ARG A 299 2.75 5.58 -1.75
C ARG A 299 3.28 4.79 -0.57
N SER A 300 2.50 3.83 -0.08
CA SER A 300 2.90 3.04 1.11
C SER A 300 4.26 2.37 0.95
N SER A 301 4.64 1.95 -0.26
CA SER A 301 5.94 1.34 -0.56
C SER A 301 6.97 2.31 -1.18
N TYR A 302 6.69 3.62 -1.20
CA TYR A 302 7.62 4.59 -1.77
C TYR A 302 8.90 4.68 -0.96
N ARG A 303 10.04 4.33 -1.58
CA ARG A 303 11.38 4.32 -0.96
C ARG A 303 11.37 3.63 0.41
N ALA A 304 10.76 2.47 0.47
CA ALA A 304 10.51 1.75 1.72
C ALA A 304 11.81 1.41 2.46
N GLY A 305 12.85 1.00 1.74
CA GLY A 305 14.16 0.72 2.31
C GLY A 305 14.82 1.94 2.92
N ARG A 306 14.68 3.13 2.31
CA ARG A 306 15.19 4.38 2.91
C ARG A 306 14.45 4.74 4.19
N LEU A 307 13.14 4.60 4.21
CA LEU A 307 12.34 4.88 5.40
C LEU A 307 12.69 3.90 6.55
N HIS A 308 12.91 2.63 6.23
CA HIS A 308 13.38 1.64 7.19
C HIS A 308 14.77 2.00 7.76
N ALA A 309 15.75 2.33 6.90
CA ALA A 309 17.09 2.72 7.34
C ALA A 309 17.06 3.92 8.30
N GLN A 310 16.27 4.95 8.00
CA GLN A 310 16.09 6.11 8.88
C GLN A 310 15.50 5.73 10.24
N ALA A 311 14.53 4.81 10.27
CA ALA A 311 13.96 4.34 11.53
C ALA A 311 14.99 3.60 12.39
N LEU A 312 15.84 2.78 11.79
CA LEU A 312 16.93 2.10 12.50
C LEU A 312 17.95 3.10 13.06
N GLU A 313 18.34 4.12 12.28
CA GLU A 313 19.23 5.20 12.74
C GLU A 313 18.62 5.97 13.89
N ALA A 314 17.33 6.35 13.80
CA ALA A 314 16.62 7.06 14.86
C ALA A 314 16.54 6.22 16.15
N ARG A 315 16.26 4.92 16.04
CA ARG A 315 16.25 3.99 17.19
C ARG A 315 17.64 3.85 17.82
N ALA A 316 18.70 3.72 17.01
CA ALA A 316 20.08 3.59 17.50
C ALA A 316 20.58 4.88 18.18
N ALA A 317 20.18 6.03 17.68
CA ALA A 317 20.58 7.34 18.23
C ALA A 317 19.75 7.76 19.46
N GLY A 318 18.67 7.05 19.79
CA GLY A 318 17.70 7.50 20.80
C GLY A 318 17.03 8.84 20.43
N THR A 319 17.07 9.21 19.15
CA THR A 319 16.64 10.52 18.61
C THR A 319 15.26 10.38 17.95
N ARG A 320 14.48 11.46 17.95
CA ARG A 320 13.23 11.56 17.21
C ARG A 320 13.47 11.53 15.69
N ALA A 321 12.50 11.02 14.95
CA ALA A 321 12.56 10.83 13.51
C ALA A 321 12.91 12.07 12.68
N THR A 322 13.58 11.86 11.55
CA THR A 322 13.84 12.89 10.53
C THR A 322 12.71 12.92 9.50
N ILE A 323 12.15 14.10 9.24
CA ILE A 323 11.07 14.28 8.25
C ILE A 323 11.62 14.10 6.84
N VAL A 324 11.04 13.17 6.07
CA VAL A 324 11.26 13.07 4.62
C VAL A 324 10.03 13.59 3.90
N THR A 325 10.10 14.81 3.42
CA THR A 325 9.10 15.32 2.47
C THR A 325 9.40 14.75 1.09
N GLY A 326 8.48 13.97 0.56
CA GLY A 326 8.56 13.51 -0.83
C GLY A 326 8.55 14.74 -1.75
N GLY A 327 9.69 14.99 -2.38
CA GLY A 327 9.96 16.25 -3.05
C GLY A 327 9.02 16.55 -4.19
N ALA A 328 8.21 17.59 -3.98
CA ALA A 328 7.93 18.55 -5.05
C ALA A 328 9.03 19.60 -5.00
N THR A 329 10.18 19.34 -5.63
CA THR A 329 11.11 20.44 -5.92
C THR A 329 10.46 21.35 -6.93
N ALA A 330 10.37 22.63 -6.56
CA ALA A 330 9.90 23.74 -7.37
C ALA A 330 10.52 23.79 -8.76
#